data_b4c40681bd82751cdee0460252685e4b
#
_entry.id   b4c40681bd82751cdee0460252685e4b
#
_cell.length_a   1.000
_cell.length_b   1.000
_cell.length_c   1.000
_cell.angle_alpha   90.00
_cell.angle_beta   90.00
_cell.angle_gamma   90.00
#
_symmetry.space_group_name_H-M   'P 1'
#
loop_
_entity.id
_entity.type
_entity.pdbx_description
1 polymer ?
#
loop_
_entity_poly.entity_id
_entity_poly.type
_entity_poly.pdbx_seq_one_letter_code
_entity_poly.pdbx_strand_id
1 'polypeptide(L)'
;MRYRRDIPELFKYNAFVVISDGVNSKYGSLFAPYDYFYAWRKVHPDEAPREGVESLMSMMHGLFPRERLLDVIHNFIFFPENSKKEVKIVCRYPQYFAARKLYNNILERSRIHGEGDGKGGTYFGATGSGKSLTMLFLTRLLVRSKAFAS
;
A
#
# COMPACT_ATOMS: atom_id res chain seq x y z
N MET A 1 -22.95 -10.23 0.15
CA MET A 1 -22.27 -10.21 1.49
C MET A 1 -23.32 -9.88 2.55
N ARG A 2 -23.95 -10.88 3.13
CA ARG A 2 -25.01 -10.75 4.15
C ARG A 2 -24.49 -10.06 5.43
N TYR A 3 -23.39 -10.55 5.98
CA TYR A 3 -22.85 -10.06 7.26
C TYR A 3 -22.61 -8.55 7.32
N ARG A 4 -22.18 -7.94 6.19
CA ARG A 4 -21.93 -6.50 6.11
C ARG A 4 -23.21 -5.68 6.32
N ARG A 5 -24.37 -6.20 5.91
CA ARG A 5 -25.67 -5.56 6.09
C ARG A 5 -26.24 -5.87 7.50
N ASP A 6 -26.06 -7.10 7.93
CA ASP A 6 -26.75 -7.63 9.13
C ASP A 6 -25.96 -7.33 10.42
N ILE A 7 -24.63 -7.20 10.33
CA ILE A 7 -23.73 -6.92 11.46
C ILE A 7 -22.67 -5.87 11.07
N PRO A 8 -23.07 -4.60 10.79
CA PRO A 8 -22.12 -3.57 10.35
C PRO A 8 -21.04 -3.26 11.39
N GLU A 9 -21.35 -3.36 12.68
CA GLU A 9 -20.42 -3.09 13.78
C GLU A 9 -19.18 -4.00 13.77
N LEU A 10 -19.30 -5.22 13.25
CA LEU A 10 -18.19 -6.16 13.10
C LEU A 10 -17.06 -5.58 12.21
N PHE A 11 -17.41 -4.70 11.28
CA PHE A 11 -16.51 -4.18 10.27
C PHE A 11 -16.05 -2.74 10.52
N LYS A 12 -16.54 -2.10 11.58
CA LYS A 12 -16.29 -0.70 11.88
C LYS A 12 -14.81 -0.35 11.99
N TYR A 13 -14.02 -1.25 12.57
CA TYR A 13 -12.59 -1.03 12.81
C TYR A 13 -11.68 -1.75 11.82
N ASN A 14 -12.23 -2.33 10.75
CA ASN A 14 -11.42 -3.04 9.76
C ASN A 14 -10.62 -2.07 8.91
N ALA A 15 -9.29 -2.20 8.92
CA ALA A 15 -8.41 -1.47 8.02
C ALA A 15 -8.62 -1.93 6.57
N PHE A 16 -8.62 -3.25 6.35
CA PHE A 16 -8.92 -3.93 5.10
C PHE A 16 -9.39 -5.36 5.39
N VAL A 17 -9.82 -6.07 4.37
CA VAL A 17 -10.23 -7.47 4.46
C VAL A 17 -9.37 -8.34 3.55
N VAL A 18 -9.21 -9.61 3.94
CA VAL A 18 -8.53 -10.63 3.14
C VAL A 18 -9.54 -11.67 2.71
N ILE A 19 -9.42 -12.10 1.46
CA ILE A 19 -10.19 -13.19 0.87
C ILE A 19 -9.19 -14.22 0.37
N SER A 20 -9.34 -15.47 0.74
CA SER A 20 -8.45 -16.55 0.31
C SER A 20 -9.22 -17.85 0.14
N ASP A 21 -8.86 -18.61 -0.90
CA ASP A 21 -9.24 -20.00 -1.11
C ASP A 21 -8.04 -20.96 -0.92
N GLY A 22 -6.93 -20.44 -0.37
CA GLY A 22 -5.67 -21.14 -0.20
C GLY A 22 -4.70 -20.97 -1.36
N VAL A 23 -5.19 -20.83 -2.57
CA VAL A 23 -4.40 -20.64 -3.80
C VAL A 23 -4.40 -19.19 -4.22
N ASN A 24 -5.55 -18.54 -4.16
CA ASN A 24 -5.74 -17.14 -4.54
C ASN A 24 -6.02 -16.31 -3.29
N SER A 25 -5.03 -15.59 -2.83
CA SER A 25 -5.17 -14.71 -1.67
C SER A 25 -5.13 -13.26 -2.12
N LYS A 26 -6.18 -12.51 -1.77
CA LYS A 26 -6.33 -11.10 -2.12
C LYS A 26 -6.73 -10.29 -0.90
N TYR A 27 -6.35 -9.03 -0.88
CA TYR A 27 -6.76 -8.06 0.13
C TYR A 27 -7.34 -6.81 -0.53
N GLY A 28 -8.18 -6.11 0.17
CA GLY A 28 -8.82 -4.90 -0.33
C GLY A 28 -9.68 -4.21 0.70
N SER A 29 -10.26 -3.09 0.31
CA SER A 29 -11.23 -2.39 1.16
C SER A 29 -12.53 -3.17 1.27
N LEU A 30 -13.14 -3.16 2.45
CA LEU A 30 -14.44 -3.78 2.70
C LEU A 30 -15.54 -3.30 1.74
N PHE A 31 -15.49 -2.04 1.32
CA PHE A 31 -16.50 -1.43 0.45
C PHE A 31 -16.18 -1.52 -1.03
N ALA A 32 -15.00 -2.03 -1.38
CA ALA A 32 -14.59 -2.16 -2.77
C ALA A 32 -15.29 -3.34 -3.48
N PRO A 33 -15.60 -3.20 -4.77
CA PRO A 33 -15.91 -4.35 -5.63
C PRO A 33 -14.74 -5.34 -5.68
N TYR A 34 -15.03 -6.60 -6.01
CA TYR A 34 -14.00 -7.66 -6.04
C TYR A 34 -12.82 -7.36 -6.96
N ASP A 35 -13.05 -6.64 -8.06
CA ASP A 35 -12.01 -6.25 -9.01
C ASP A 35 -10.94 -5.33 -8.41
N TYR A 36 -11.23 -4.72 -7.25
CA TYR A 36 -10.29 -3.89 -6.50
C TYR A 36 -9.61 -4.64 -5.34
N PHE A 37 -9.72 -5.95 -5.32
CA PHE A 37 -8.95 -6.81 -4.43
C PHE A 37 -7.69 -7.30 -5.14
N TYR A 38 -6.54 -7.13 -4.50
CA TYR A 38 -5.23 -7.38 -5.09
C TYR A 38 -4.45 -8.42 -4.29
N ALA A 39 -3.68 -9.25 -4.97
CA ALA A 39 -2.74 -10.15 -4.34
C ALA A 39 -1.49 -9.39 -3.88
N TRP A 40 -0.94 -9.79 -2.73
CA TRP A 40 0.37 -9.36 -2.29
C TRP A 40 1.39 -10.45 -2.67
N ARG A 41 2.17 -10.22 -3.74
CA ARG A 41 2.95 -11.26 -4.39
C ARG A 41 4.44 -11.27 -4.06
N LYS A 42 4.91 -10.36 -3.21
CA LYS A 42 6.33 -10.23 -2.87
C LYS A 42 6.54 -10.03 -1.38
N VAL A 43 7.57 -10.64 -0.83
CA VAL A 43 8.06 -10.36 0.52
C VAL A 43 9.09 -9.24 0.49
N HIS A 44 9.98 -9.28 -0.52
CA HIS A 44 11.00 -8.26 -0.77
C HIS A 44 10.81 -7.59 -2.13
N PRO A 45 11.25 -6.32 -2.31
CA PRO A 45 11.02 -5.57 -3.55
C PRO A 45 11.71 -6.21 -4.77
N ASP A 46 12.87 -6.82 -4.58
CA ASP A 46 13.74 -7.28 -5.66
C ASP A 46 13.52 -8.76 -6.05
N GLU A 47 12.62 -9.48 -5.36
CA GLU A 47 12.27 -10.86 -5.72
C GLU A 47 11.23 -10.95 -6.84
N ALA A 48 11.15 -12.11 -7.49
CA ALA A 48 10.09 -12.42 -8.43
C ALA A 48 8.72 -12.50 -7.75
N PRO A 49 7.63 -12.08 -8.39
CA PRO A 49 6.28 -12.26 -7.85
C PRO A 49 5.94 -13.75 -7.71
N ARG A 50 5.34 -14.12 -6.59
CA ARG A 50 4.88 -15.48 -6.33
C ARG A 50 3.38 -15.60 -6.59
N GLU A 51 2.97 -16.74 -7.13
CA GLU A 51 1.58 -17.01 -7.50
C GLU A 51 1.15 -18.42 -7.02
N GLY A 52 -0.14 -18.70 -7.15
CA GLY A 52 -0.70 -20.01 -6.84
C GLY A 52 -0.65 -20.32 -5.34
N VAL A 53 -0.25 -21.53 -5.00
CA VAL A 53 -0.24 -22.05 -3.61
C VAL A 53 0.61 -21.19 -2.66
N GLU A 54 1.61 -20.50 -3.18
CA GLU A 54 2.43 -19.57 -2.38
C GLU A 54 1.77 -18.20 -2.11
N SER A 55 0.61 -17.94 -2.70
CA SER A 55 -0.07 -16.64 -2.61
C SER A 55 -0.40 -16.25 -1.16
N LEU A 56 -0.92 -17.19 -0.38
CA LEU A 56 -1.22 -16.93 1.04
C LEU A 56 0.05 -16.68 1.84
N MET A 57 1.08 -17.50 1.65
CA MET A 57 2.35 -17.35 2.36
C MET A 57 3.06 -16.04 1.97
N SER A 58 3.01 -15.67 0.69
CA SER A 58 3.55 -14.39 0.23
C SER A 58 2.83 -13.20 0.87
N MET A 59 1.52 -13.30 1.06
CA MET A 59 0.75 -12.28 1.78
C MET A 59 1.11 -12.26 3.27
N MET A 60 1.19 -13.41 3.91
CA MET A 60 1.53 -13.52 5.34
C MET A 60 2.92 -12.96 5.64
N HIS A 61 3.92 -13.31 4.84
CA HIS A 61 5.29 -12.83 5.03
C HIS A 61 5.53 -11.44 4.40
N GLY A 62 4.74 -11.06 3.41
CA GLY A 62 4.90 -9.81 2.69
C GLY A 62 4.11 -8.63 3.25
N LEU A 63 2.84 -8.84 3.66
CA LEU A 63 1.96 -7.77 4.13
C LEU A 63 1.85 -7.74 5.66
N PHE A 64 1.82 -8.89 6.32
CA PHE A 64 1.51 -9.01 7.75
C PHE A 64 2.68 -8.92 8.74
N PRO A 65 3.98 -8.81 8.37
CA PRO A 65 4.99 -8.42 9.35
C PRO A 65 4.55 -7.13 10.05
N ARG A 66 4.65 -7.11 11.38
CA ARG A 66 4.09 -6.05 12.24
C ARG A 66 4.44 -4.64 11.76
N GLU A 67 5.71 -4.40 11.45
CA GLU A 67 6.16 -3.08 11.01
C GLU A 67 5.54 -2.67 9.68
N ARG A 68 5.49 -3.60 8.71
CA ARG A 68 4.90 -3.33 7.41
C ARG A 68 3.40 -3.16 7.47
N LEU A 69 2.72 -3.99 8.26
CA LEU A 69 1.28 -3.89 8.46
C LEU A 69 0.89 -2.54 9.05
N LEU A 70 1.59 -2.10 10.10
CA LEU A 70 1.37 -0.81 10.73
C LEU A 70 1.67 0.34 9.76
N ASP A 71 2.72 0.22 8.98
CA ASP A 71 3.06 1.19 7.95
C ASP A 71 1.97 1.29 6.86
N VAL A 72 1.47 0.15 6.38
CA VAL A 72 0.38 0.13 5.40
C VAL A 72 -0.88 0.79 5.97
N ILE A 73 -1.26 0.45 7.20
CA ILE A 73 -2.44 1.04 7.85
C ILE A 73 -2.26 2.56 8.03
N HIS A 74 -1.10 3.01 8.45
CA HIS A 74 -0.86 4.40 8.78
C HIS A 74 -0.64 5.30 7.55
N ASN A 75 0.09 4.80 6.54
CA ASN A 75 0.55 5.63 5.43
C ASN A 75 -0.05 5.26 4.07
N PHE A 76 -0.57 4.05 3.89
CA PHE A 76 -0.95 3.51 2.58
C PHE A 76 -2.45 3.17 2.45
N ILE A 77 -3.26 3.72 3.35
CA ILE A 77 -4.72 3.76 3.22
C ILE A 77 -5.14 5.21 2.99
N PHE A 78 -5.94 5.43 1.95
CA PHE A 78 -6.41 6.75 1.54
C PHE A 78 -7.94 6.81 1.50
N PHE A 79 -8.50 7.93 1.96
CA PHE A 79 -9.93 8.23 1.91
C PHE A 79 -10.12 9.46 1.02
N PRO A 80 -10.66 9.31 -0.20
CA PRO A 80 -10.97 10.45 -1.06
C PRO A 80 -12.11 11.28 -0.48
N GLU A 81 -11.91 12.58 -0.30
CA GLU A 81 -12.90 13.48 0.31
C GLU A 81 -14.16 13.68 -0.54
N ASN A 82 -14.04 13.60 -1.86
CA ASN A 82 -15.13 13.93 -2.79
C ASN A 82 -15.97 12.74 -3.23
N SER A 83 -15.86 11.58 -2.62
CA SER A 83 -16.68 10.44 -2.97
C SER A 83 -18.04 10.51 -2.26
N LYS A 84 -19.12 10.50 -3.02
CA LYS A 84 -20.51 10.36 -2.49
C LYS A 84 -20.73 9.04 -1.72
N LYS A 85 -19.75 8.16 -1.71
CA LYS A 85 -19.71 6.89 -0.99
C LYS A 85 -18.44 6.85 -0.15
N GLU A 86 -18.49 6.24 1.01
CA GLU A 86 -17.30 5.94 1.80
C GLU A 86 -16.36 5.01 1.02
N VAL A 87 -15.45 5.61 0.26
CA VAL A 87 -14.43 4.88 -0.50
C VAL A 87 -13.15 4.88 0.31
N LYS A 88 -12.65 3.69 0.55
CA LYS A 88 -11.34 3.47 1.15
C LYS A 88 -10.43 2.81 0.12
N ILE A 89 -9.30 3.40 -0.16
CA ILE A 89 -8.30 2.87 -1.09
C ILE A 89 -7.14 2.32 -0.27
N VAL A 90 -6.80 1.05 -0.49
CA VAL A 90 -5.61 0.40 0.09
C VAL A 90 -4.59 0.23 -1.03
N CYS A 91 -3.31 0.51 -0.76
CA CYS A 91 -2.25 0.39 -1.75
C CYS A 91 -2.12 -1.04 -2.29
N ARG A 92 -1.56 -1.17 -3.49
CA ARG A 92 -1.04 -2.44 -4.02
C ARG A 92 0.42 -2.59 -3.60
N TYR A 93 0.93 -3.85 -3.54
CA TYR A 93 2.33 -4.09 -3.18
C TYR A 93 3.35 -3.33 -4.05
N PRO A 94 3.16 -3.16 -5.39
CA PRO A 94 4.11 -2.39 -6.19
C PRO A 94 4.12 -0.90 -5.81
N GLN A 95 2.96 -0.34 -5.45
CA GLN A 95 2.86 1.05 -4.99
C GLN A 95 3.55 1.25 -3.65
N TYR A 96 3.39 0.29 -2.73
CA TYR A 96 4.07 0.29 -1.45
C TYR A 96 5.59 0.30 -1.62
N PHE A 97 6.13 -0.69 -2.35
CA PHE A 97 7.58 -0.80 -2.55
C PHE A 97 8.14 0.39 -3.32
N ALA A 98 7.45 0.87 -4.37
CA ALA A 98 7.88 2.02 -5.14
C ALA A 98 7.93 3.30 -4.29
N ALA A 99 6.87 3.60 -3.54
CA ALA A 99 6.82 4.77 -2.69
C ALA A 99 7.88 4.72 -1.59
N ARG A 100 8.12 3.57 -0.97
CA ARG A 100 9.15 3.39 0.05
C ARG A 100 10.56 3.52 -0.52
N LYS A 101 10.83 2.92 -1.69
CA LYS A 101 12.13 3.05 -2.36
C LYS A 101 12.42 4.49 -2.75
N LEU A 102 11.44 5.19 -3.31
CA LEU A 102 11.56 6.63 -3.63
C LEU A 102 11.78 7.48 -2.37
N TYR A 103 11.01 7.24 -1.32
CA TYR A 103 11.14 7.94 -0.05
C TYR A 103 12.54 7.80 0.53
N ASN A 104 13.06 6.58 0.63
CA ASN A 104 14.41 6.32 1.15
C ASN A 104 15.47 7.00 0.26
N ASN A 105 15.33 6.89 -1.05
CA ASN A 105 16.24 7.52 -2.00
C ASN A 105 16.27 9.05 -1.86
N ILE A 106 15.11 9.67 -1.64
CA ILE A 106 15.00 11.11 -1.40
C ILE A 106 15.69 11.48 -0.08
N LEU A 107 15.49 10.71 0.98
CA LEU A 107 16.15 10.97 2.27
C LEU A 107 17.67 10.85 2.17
N GLU A 108 18.19 9.79 1.56
CA GLU A 108 19.62 9.54 1.40
C GLU A 108 20.31 10.59 0.52
N ARG A 109 19.60 11.08 -0.50
CA ARG A 109 20.15 12.03 -1.48
C ARG A 109 19.77 13.49 -1.24
N SER A 110 19.01 13.75 -0.19
CA SER A 110 18.61 15.10 0.20
C SER A 110 19.84 15.94 0.57
N ARG A 111 19.85 17.20 0.13
CA ARG A 111 20.84 18.21 0.55
C ARG A 111 20.48 18.92 1.85
N ILE A 112 19.36 18.60 2.45
CA ILE A 112 18.91 19.25 3.70
C ILE A 112 19.94 19.10 4.81
N HIS A 113 20.66 17.98 4.82
CA HIS A 113 21.75 17.73 5.78
C HIS A 113 23.16 17.87 5.17
N GLY A 114 23.28 18.44 3.97
CA GLY A 114 24.56 18.88 3.40
C GLY A 114 25.33 17.87 2.55
N GLU A 115 25.00 16.59 2.56
CA GLU A 115 25.81 15.52 1.95
C GLU A 115 25.23 14.90 0.67
N GLY A 116 23.95 15.11 0.37
CA GLY A 116 23.27 14.50 -0.76
C GLY A 116 23.59 15.17 -2.11
N ASP A 117 23.50 14.42 -3.20
CA ASP A 117 23.65 14.95 -4.56
C ASP A 117 22.42 15.74 -5.06
N GLY A 118 21.33 15.74 -4.28
CA GLY A 118 20.07 16.42 -4.60
C GLY A 118 19.25 15.73 -5.69
N LYS A 119 19.68 14.57 -6.17
CA LYS A 119 18.96 13.81 -7.19
C LYS A 119 17.93 12.90 -6.51
N GLY A 120 16.66 13.08 -6.86
CA GLY A 120 15.59 12.20 -6.41
C GLY A 120 15.68 10.82 -7.09
N GLY A 121 14.58 10.33 -7.54
CA GLY A 121 14.48 9.08 -8.32
C GLY A 121 13.42 9.23 -9.39
N THR A 122 13.46 8.35 -10.37
CA THR A 122 12.40 8.23 -11.37
C THR A 122 11.63 6.94 -11.16
N TYR A 123 10.32 7.06 -11.09
CA TYR A 123 9.42 5.91 -11.08
C TYR A 123 8.80 5.72 -12.46
N PHE A 124 9.13 4.60 -13.07
CA PHE A 124 8.54 4.19 -14.34
C PHE A 124 7.51 3.08 -14.10
N GLY A 125 6.32 3.25 -14.65
CA GLY A 125 5.24 2.28 -14.56
C GLY A 125 4.33 2.33 -15.78
N ALA A 126 3.76 1.19 -16.15
CA ALA A 126 2.81 1.09 -17.26
C ALA A 126 1.58 1.99 -17.05
N THR A 127 0.91 2.35 -18.13
CA THR A 127 -0.37 3.07 -18.08
C THR A 127 -1.39 2.23 -17.28
N GLY A 128 -2.15 2.87 -16.39
CA GLY A 128 -3.11 2.17 -15.52
C GLY A 128 -2.50 1.45 -14.30
N SER A 129 -1.17 1.47 -14.09
CA SER A 129 -0.52 0.84 -12.93
C SER A 129 -0.80 1.54 -11.59
N GLY A 130 -1.49 2.67 -11.60
CA GLY A 130 -1.79 3.44 -10.39
C GLY A 130 -0.67 4.37 -9.95
N LYS A 131 0.10 4.93 -10.89
CA LYS A 131 1.17 5.91 -10.63
C LYS A 131 0.73 7.09 -9.77
N SER A 132 -0.45 7.64 -10.04
CA SER A 132 -1.00 8.77 -9.26
C SER A 132 -1.17 8.43 -7.78
N LEU A 133 -1.61 7.21 -7.47
CA LEU A 133 -1.69 6.75 -6.07
C LEU A 133 -0.31 6.54 -5.46
N THR A 134 0.67 6.07 -6.23
CA THR A 134 2.06 5.97 -5.76
C THR A 134 2.61 7.35 -5.41
N MET A 135 2.36 8.37 -6.23
CA MET A 135 2.74 9.77 -5.95
C MET A 135 2.05 10.28 -4.69
N LEU A 136 0.75 10.02 -4.52
CA LEU A 136 0.00 10.40 -3.32
C LEU A 136 0.60 9.78 -2.05
N PHE A 137 0.90 8.49 -2.07
CA PHE A 137 1.52 7.81 -0.93
C PHE A 137 2.93 8.33 -0.63
N LEU A 138 3.73 8.59 -1.67
CA LEU A 138 5.04 9.21 -1.50
C LEU A 138 4.94 10.61 -0.86
N THR A 139 4.04 11.46 -1.36
CA THR A 139 3.81 12.80 -0.79
C THR A 139 3.42 12.70 0.67
N ARG A 140 2.53 11.75 1.03
CA ARG A 140 2.13 11.54 2.43
C ARG A 140 3.30 11.12 3.32
N LEU A 141 4.19 10.26 2.83
CA LEU A 141 5.41 9.88 3.55
C LEU A 141 6.32 11.09 3.78
N LEU A 142 6.53 11.90 2.75
CA LEU A 142 7.38 13.09 2.82
C LEU A 142 6.83 14.14 3.80
N VAL A 143 5.54 14.47 3.69
CA VAL A 143 4.88 15.45 4.57
C VAL A 143 4.89 15.03 6.04
N ARG A 144 4.82 13.72 6.30
CA ARG A 144 4.86 13.18 7.67
C ARG A 144 6.27 12.92 8.19
N SER A 145 7.26 13.07 7.34
CA SER A 145 8.65 12.84 7.71
C SER A 145 9.19 13.98 8.58
N LYS A 146 9.75 13.64 9.74
CA LYS A 146 10.44 14.61 10.59
C LYS A 146 11.67 15.22 9.90
N ALA A 147 12.22 14.55 8.89
CA ALA A 147 13.37 15.04 8.14
C ALA A 147 13.06 16.27 7.29
N PHE A 148 11.76 16.51 6.97
CA PHE A 148 11.29 17.66 6.18
C PHE A 148 10.38 18.59 6.99
N ALA A 149 10.17 18.32 8.28
CA ALA A 149 9.47 19.22 9.17
C ALA A 149 10.41 20.40 9.51
N SER A 150 10.06 21.58 9.04
CA SER A 150 10.69 22.85 9.41
C SER A 150 10.24 23.31 10.78
#